data_777e121f31a3623a950ac144541107d7
#
_entry.id   777e121f31a3623a950ac144541107d7
#
_cell.length_a   1.000
_cell.length_b   1.000
_cell.length_c   1.000
_cell.angle_alpha   90.00
_cell.angle_beta   90.00
_cell.angle_gamma   90.00
#
_symmetry.space_group_name_H-M   'P 1'
#
loop_
_entity.id
_entity.type
_entity.pdbx_description
1 polymer ?
#
loop_
_entity_poly.entity_id
_entity_poly.type
_entity_poly.pdbx_seq_one_letter_code
_entity_poly.pdbx_strand_id
1 'polypeptide(L)'
;QMCIRDSSNILPLISDNFKAFADEVGAKVKAKLWEPWLNTYKKAQYQDVHDHAEHYFAAIIFMNEGVDFAKLYFMDRQKSFSPPFIQNVFQMDDVWYPRVGKGDIIIFPGHMLHGVSPHKNDEIRKTLSLNIDVIEAQLL
;
A
#
# COMPACT_ATOMS: atom_id res chain seq x y z
N GLN A 1 2.42 -14.47 -9.47
CA GLN A 1 3.36 -13.84 -8.52
C GLN A 1 4.76 -14.18 -8.97
N MET A 2 5.58 -13.20 -9.31
CA MET A 2 6.94 -13.40 -9.83
C MET A 2 7.92 -12.75 -8.86
N CYS A 3 8.77 -13.54 -8.20
CA CYS A 3 9.85 -13.02 -7.35
C CYS A 3 10.85 -12.26 -8.22
N ILE A 4 11.21 -11.06 -7.77
CA ILE A 4 12.26 -10.27 -8.44
C ILE A 4 13.60 -10.73 -7.86
N ARG A 5 14.47 -11.26 -8.74
CA ARG A 5 15.80 -11.75 -8.35
C ARG A 5 16.79 -10.65 -7.93
N ASP A 6 16.44 -9.37 -8.12
CA ASP A 6 17.32 -8.23 -7.80
C ASP A 6 16.66 -7.28 -6.78
N SER A 7 16.36 -7.82 -5.62
CA SER A 7 15.84 -7.03 -4.47
C SER A 7 16.94 -6.25 -3.74
N SER A 8 18.22 -6.44 -4.10
CA SER A 8 19.37 -5.90 -3.36
C SER A 8 19.38 -4.36 -3.27
N ASN A 9 18.79 -3.67 -4.25
CA ASN A 9 18.72 -2.20 -4.28
C ASN A 9 17.40 -1.62 -3.73
N ILE A 10 16.35 -2.43 -3.66
CA ILE A 10 15.00 -1.97 -3.27
C ILE A 10 14.78 -2.11 -1.77
N LEU A 11 15.22 -3.20 -1.17
CA LEU A 11 15.07 -3.44 0.27
C LEU A 11 15.73 -2.35 1.14
N PRO A 12 16.97 -1.89 0.86
CA PRO A 12 17.56 -0.76 1.58
C PRO A 12 16.73 0.52 1.49
N LEU A 13 16.23 0.85 0.29
CA LEU A 13 15.39 2.03 0.08
C LEU A 13 14.12 2.00 0.92
N ILE A 14 13.44 0.87 0.97
CA ILE A 14 12.23 0.70 1.79
C ILE A 14 12.57 0.74 3.27
N SER A 15 13.67 0.10 3.67
CA SER A 15 14.15 0.12 5.05
C SER A 15 14.41 1.56 5.52
N ASP A 16 15.07 2.37 4.71
CA ASP A 16 15.39 3.76 5.04
C ASP A 16 14.12 4.62 5.14
N ASN A 17 13.17 4.45 4.22
CA ASN A 17 11.88 5.14 4.27
C ASN A 17 11.04 4.73 5.49
N PHE A 18 11.01 3.44 5.82
CA PHE A 18 10.30 2.96 6.99
C PHE A 18 10.93 3.45 8.29
N LYS A 19 12.26 3.53 8.35
CA LYS A 19 12.99 4.08 9.47
C LYS A 19 12.72 5.57 9.65
N ALA A 20 12.72 6.34 8.57
CA ALA A 20 12.36 7.76 8.61
C ALA A 20 10.93 7.96 9.13
N PHE A 21 9.97 7.16 8.68
CA PHE A 21 8.62 7.16 9.21
C PHE A 21 8.58 6.84 10.71
N ALA A 22 9.33 5.84 11.17
CA ALA A 22 9.39 5.50 12.59
C ALA A 22 9.98 6.66 13.43
N ASP A 23 11.02 7.32 12.93
CA ASP A 23 11.62 8.49 13.58
C ASP A 23 10.63 9.65 13.69
N GLU A 24 9.81 9.92 12.66
CA GLU A 24 8.77 10.96 12.69
C GLU A 24 7.68 10.69 13.75
N VAL A 25 7.33 9.45 13.98
CA VAL A 25 6.34 9.08 15.03
C VAL A 25 6.98 8.88 16.41
N GLY A 26 8.27 9.17 16.56
CA GLY A 26 8.99 9.09 17.83
C GLY A 26 9.26 7.66 18.29
N ALA A 27 9.52 6.75 17.37
CA ALA A 27 9.82 5.36 17.68
C ALA A 27 11.14 4.88 17.07
N LYS A 28 11.89 4.08 17.83
CA LYS A 28 12.97 3.26 17.29
C LYS A 28 12.42 1.88 17.00
N VAL A 29 12.58 1.43 15.77
CA VAL A 29 12.05 0.12 15.33
C VAL A 29 13.14 -0.72 14.69
N LYS A 30 13.07 -2.03 14.94
CA LYS A 30 13.78 -3.04 14.17
C LYS A 30 12.74 -3.79 13.34
N ALA A 31 12.84 -3.69 12.04
CA ALA A 31 11.89 -4.26 11.12
C ALA A 31 12.46 -5.46 10.36
N LYS A 32 11.58 -6.40 10.01
CA LYS A 32 11.84 -7.48 9.06
C LYS A 32 11.09 -7.16 7.78
N LEU A 33 11.81 -6.99 6.69
CA LEU A 33 11.25 -6.86 5.36
C LEU A 33 11.12 -8.26 4.75
N TRP A 34 9.91 -8.57 4.28
CA TRP A 34 9.67 -9.83 3.57
C TRP A 34 10.06 -9.70 2.10
N GLU A 35 10.21 -10.85 1.43
CA GLU A 35 10.53 -10.89 0.01
C GLU A 35 9.51 -10.09 -0.81
N PRO A 36 9.96 -9.15 -1.65
CA PRO A 36 9.05 -8.37 -2.49
C PRO A 36 8.50 -9.21 -3.66
N TRP A 37 7.30 -8.88 -4.09
CA TRP A 37 6.69 -9.49 -5.27
C TRP A 37 6.18 -8.44 -6.26
N LEU A 38 6.29 -8.77 -7.55
CA LEU A 38 5.81 -7.94 -8.64
C LEU A 38 4.32 -8.22 -8.90
N ASN A 39 3.52 -7.17 -8.91
CA ASN A 39 2.14 -7.20 -9.40
C ASN A 39 2.09 -6.59 -10.80
N THR A 40 1.41 -7.28 -11.70
CA THR A 40 1.16 -6.80 -13.05
C THR A 40 -0.34 -6.82 -13.31
N TYR A 41 -0.87 -5.74 -13.88
CA TYR A 41 -2.28 -5.63 -14.25
C TYR A 41 -2.39 -5.36 -15.73
N LYS A 42 -2.98 -6.31 -16.45
CA LYS A 42 -3.42 -6.16 -17.85
C LYS A 42 -4.83 -5.57 -17.87
N LYS A 43 -5.29 -5.15 -19.03
CA LYS A 43 -6.63 -4.61 -19.24
C LYS A 43 -7.70 -5.50 -18.60
N ALA A 44 -8.66 -4.90 -17.93
CA ALA A 44 -9.74 -5.49 -17.16
C ALA A 44 -9.33 -6.23 -15.87
N GLN A 45 -8.05 -6.39 -15.57
CA GLN A 45 -7.61 -6.96 -14.29
C GLN A 45 -7.73 -5.94 -13.16
N TYR A 46 -8.02 -6.43 -11.96
CA TYR A 46 -8.20 -5.67 -10.73
C TYR A 46 -7.76 -6.52 -9.54
N GLN A 47 -7.74 -5.93 -8.37
CA GLN A 47 -7.52 -6.64 -7.11
C GLN A 47 -8.70 -6.37 -6.18
N ASP A 48 -9.36 -7.42 -5.74
CA ASP A 48 -10.42 -7.33 -4.74
C ASP A 48 -9.92 -6.70 -3.43
N VAL A 49 -10.85 -6.14 -2.67
CA VAL A 49 -10.58 -5.60 -1.34
C VAL A 49 -10.06 -6.71 -0.43
N HIS A 50 -8.92 -6.46 0.18
CA HIS A 50 -8.25 -7.38 1.09
C HIS A 50 -7.42 -6.59 2.10
N ASP A 51 -6.82 -7.29 3.05
CA ASP A 51 -5.83 -6.75 3.98
C ASP A 51 -4.63 -7.72 4.12
N HIS A 52 -3.63 -7.27 4.84
CA HIS A 52 -2.45 -8.05 5.22
C HIS A 52 -2.36 -8.13 6.75
N ALA A 53 -3.46 -8.47 7.42
CA ALA A 53 -3.58 -8.43 8.88
C ALA A 53 -2.59 -9.36 9.63
N GLU A 54 -1.95 -10.27 8.92
CA GLU A 54 -0.85 -11.11 9.44
C GLU A 54 0.47 -10.34 9.60
N HIS A 55 0.56 -9.13 9.00
CA HIS A 55 1.75 -8.27 9.02
C HIS A 55 1.43 -6.90 9.61
N TYR A 56 2.44 -6.25 10.21
CA TYR A 56 2.28 -4.93 10.80
C TYR A 56 2.05 -3.85 9.75
N PHE A 57 2.80 -3.91 8.64
CA PHE A 57 2.73 -2.94 7.53
C PHE A 57 2.86 -3.65 6.19
N ALA A 58 2.35 -2.98 5.17
CA ALA A 58 2.60 -3.30 3.77
C ALA A 58 3.17 -2.08 3.06
N ALA A 59 3.96 -2.32 2.02
CA ALA A 59 4.53 -1.27 1.17
C ALA A 59 4.26 -1.58 -0.30
N ILE A 60 3.99 -0.54 -1.09
CA ILE A 60 3.81 -0.63 -2.53
C ILE A 60 4.66 0.44 -3.21
N ILE A 61 5.47 0.02 -4.17
CA ILE A 61 6.25 0.89 -5.06
C ILE A 61 5.58 0.91 -6.43
N PHE A 62 5.33 2.09 -6.96
CA PHE A 62 4.73 2.27 -8.28
C PHE A 62 5.82 2.31 -9.35
N MET A 63 5.87 1.26 -10.18
CA MET A 63 6.96 1.06 -11.16
C MET A 63 6.72 1.83 -12.47
N ASN A 64 5.46 2.10 -12.80
CA ASN A 64 5.06 2.89 -13.95
C ASN A 64 3.72 3.60 -13.69
N GLU A 65 3.38 4.54 -14.54
CA GLU A 65 2.14 5.32 -14.51
C GLU A 65 1.62 5.51 -15.93
N GLY A 66 0.34 5.80 -16.07
CA GLY A 66 -0.28 6.05 -17.37
C GLY A 66 -1.75 6.45 -17.22
N VAL A 67 -2.30 6.97 -18.32
CA VAL A 67 -3.71 7.32 -18.39
C VAL A 67 -4.57 6.07 -18.24
N ASP A 68 -5.65 6.16 -17.45
CA ASP A 68 -6.57 5.04 -17.20
C ASP A 68 -5.94 3.78 -16.57
N PHE A 69 -4.78 3.95 -15.95
CA PHE A 69 -4.20 2.88 -15.13
C PHE A 69 -5.08 2.60 -13.91
N ALA A 70 -5.13 1.34 -13.53
CA ALA A 70 -5.75 0.91 -12.29
C ALA A 70 -5.21 1.70 -11.10
N LYS A 71 -6.08 2.08 -10.18
CA LYS A 71 -5.75 2.89 -9.00
C LYS A 71 -5.82 2.06 -7.73
N LEU A 72 -4.81 2.20 -6.89
CA LEU A 72 -4.90 1.75 -5.50
C LEU A 72 -5.97 2.56 -4.78
N TYR A 73 -6.77 1.91 -3.95
CA TYR A 73 -7.72 2.55 -3.07
C TYR A 73 -7.75 1.89 -1.70
N PHE A 74 -8.10 2.68 -0.69
CA PHE A 74 -8.34 2.23 0.67
C PHE A 74 -9.81 2.38 1.01
N MET A 75 -10.33 1.46 1.83
CA MET A 75 -11.71 1.50 2.31
C MET A 75 -11.75 1.66 3.82
N ASP A 76 -12.69 2.47 4.30
CA ASP A 76 -12.97 2.58 5.72
C ASP A 76 -13.92 1.45 6.16
N ARG A 77 -13.44 0.57 7.04
CA ARG A 77 -14.27 -0.50 7.64
C ARG A 77 -15.41 0.04 8.48
N GLN A 78 -15.23 1.20 9.10
CA GLN A 78 -16.17 1.71 10.10
C GLN A 78 -17.29 2.54 9.51
N LYS A 79 -17.14 3.06 8.31
CA LYS A 79 -18.14 3.91 7.69
C LYS A 79 -19.50 3.23 7.56
N SER A 80 -19.52 1.93 7.23
CA SER A 80 -20.77 1.16 7.11
C SER A 80 -21.61 1.11 8.40
N PHE A 81 -20.99 1.41 9.55
CA PHE A 81 -21.64 1.44 10.86
C PHE A 81 -21.98 2.86 11.32
N SER A 82 -21.53 3.88 10.59
CA SER A 82 -21.85 5.27 10.94
C SER A 82 -23.26 5.65 10.50
N PRO A 83 -24.05 6.36 11.30
CA PRO A 83 -25.36 6.84 10.88
C PRO A 83 -25.26 7.70 9.61
N PRO A 84 -26.23 7.58 8.66
CA PRO A 84 -26.22 8.34 7.42
C PRO A 84 -26.08 9.85 7.60
N PHE A 85 -26.67 10.39 8.69
CA PHE A 85 -26.55 11.80 9.05
C PHE A 85 -25.08 12.20 9.28
N ILE A 86 -24.32 11.39 10.04
CA ILE A 86 -22.91 11.64 10.33
C ILE A 86 -22.08 11.59 9.03
N GLN A 87 -22.33 10.61 8.18
CA GLN A 87 -21.64 10.48 6.89
C GLN A 87 -21.84 11.72 6.01
N ASN A 88 -23.07 12.23 5.95
CA ASN A 88 -23.41 13.38 5.12
C ASN A 88 -22.84 14.69 5.68
N VAL A 89 -22.92 14.91 7.01
CA VAL A 89 -22.43 16.12 7.67
C VAL A 89 -20.91 16.24 7.58
N PHE A 90 -20.19 15.14 7.76
CA PHE A 90 -18.71 15.13 7.70
C PHE A 90 -18.16 14.79 6.34
N GLN A 91 -19.02 14.61 5.32
CA GLN A 91 -18.60 14.26 3.95
C GLN A 91 -17.61 13.07 3.93
N MET A 92 -17.92 12.04 4.70
CA MET A 92 -17.07 10.86 4.81
C MET A 92 -17.13 10.03 3.53
N ASP A 93 -16.01 9.88 2.86
CA ASP A 93 -15.88 9.00 1.70
C ASP A 93 -15.64 7.54 2.13
N ASP A 94 -16.26 6.58 1.45
CA ASP A 94 -16.05 5.15 1.69
C ASP A 94 -14.69 4.70 1.21
N VAL A 95 -14.21 5.36 0.18
CA VAL A 95 -13.02 4.96 -0.57
C VAL A 95 -12.12 6.18 -0.76
N TRP A 96 -10.84 5.99 -0.45
CA TRP A 96 -9.83 7.00 -0.66
C TRP A 96 -8.79 6.51 -1.68
N TYR A 97 -8.53 7.34 -2.68
CA TYR A 97 -7.52 7.12 -3.71
C TYR A 97 -6.29 7.99 -3.43
N PRO A 98 -5.16 7.41 -3.00
CA PRO A 98 -3.93 8.19 -2.83
C PRO A 98 -3.44 8.75 -4.16
N ARG A 99 -2.91 9.96 -4.12
CA ARG A 99 -2.24 10.57 -5.28
C ARG A 99 -0.82 10.05 -5.34
N VAL A 100 -0.58 9.08 -6.20
CA VAL A 100 0.72 8.42 -6.37
C VAL A 100 1.05 8.30 -7.86
N GLY A 101 2.33 8.37 -8.18
CA GLY A 101 2.87 8.23 -9.52
C GLY A 101 4.08 7.30 -9.56
N LYS A 102 4.70 7.19 -10.72
CA LYS A 102 5.90 6.37 -10.90
C LYS A 102 7.02 6.79 -9.94
N GLY A 103 7.58 5.84 -9.23
CA GLY A 103 8.66 6.04 -8.27
C GLY A 103 8.20 6.29 -6.84
N ASP A 104 6.91 6.56 -6.63
CA ASP A 104 6.38 6.74 -5.28
C ASP A 104 6.32 5.43 -4.51
N ILE A 105 6.49 5.53 -3.20
CA ILE A 105 6.32 4.44 -2.25
C ILE A 105 5.20 4.83 -1.29
N ILE A 106 4.24 3.94 -1.10
CA ILE A 106 3.25 4.07 -0.04
C ILE A 106 3.46 2.96 0.99
N ILE A 107 3.50 3.33 2.26
CA ILE A 107 3.59 2.40 3.40
C ILE A 107 2.33 2.60 4.24
N PHE A 108 1.67 1.50 4.58
CA PHE A 108 0.42 1.55 5.33
C PHE A 108 0.28 0.37 6.29
N PRO A 109 -0.49 0.51 7.38
CA PRO A 109 -0.77 -0.59 8.29
C PRO A 109 -1.37 -1.80 7.58
N GLY A 110 -0.86 -3.01 7.88
CA GLY A 110 -1.29 -4.24 7.21
C GLY A 110 -2.79 -4.55 7.33
N HIS A 111 -3.44 -4.08 8.39
CA HIS A 111 -4.87 -4.29 8.61
C HIS A 111 -5.79 -3.34 7.79
N MET A 112 -5.23 -2.37 7.07
CA MET A 112 -6.04 -1.47 6.24
C MET A 112 -6.60 -2.21 5.03
N LEU A 113 -7.93 -2.14 4.86
CA LEU A 113 -8.59 -2.64 3.67
C LEU A 113 -8.20 -1.82 2.45
N HIS A 114 -7.75 -2.49 1.43
CA HIS A 114 -7.35 -1.87 0.17
C HIS A 114 -7.61 -2.79 -1.02
N GLY A 115 -7.66 -2.19 -2.18
CA GLY A 115 -7.83 -2.91 -3.44
C GLY A 115 -7.26 -2.11 -4.61
N VAL A 116 -7.40 -2.64 -5.79
CA VAL A 116 -6.97 -2.00 -7.03
C VAL A 116 -8.13 -2.00 -8.03
N SER A 117 -8.52 -0.82 -8.50
CA SER A 117 -9.62 -0.67 -9.46
C SER A 117 -9.31 -1.37 -10.79
N PRO A 118 -10.32 -1.68 -11.61
CA PRO A 118 -10.10 -2.27 -12.92
C PRO A 118 -9.15 -1.44 -13.79
N HIS A 119 -8.17 -2.12 -14.38
CA HIS A 119 -7.21 -1.51 -15.31
C HIS A 119 -7.84 -1.31 -16.69
N LYS A 120 -7.77 -0.11 -17.24
CA LYS A 120 -8.47 0.24 -18.48
C LYS A 120 -7.56 0.48 -19.68
N ASN A 121 -6.23 0.45 -19.47
CA ASN A 121 -5.22 0.67 -20.51
C ASN A 121 -4.67 -0.65 -21.06
N ASP A 122 -4.18 -0.64 -22.29
CA ASP A 122 -3.53 -1.80 -22.90
C ASP A 122 -2.07 -1.97 -22.42
N GLU A 123 -1.42 -0.91 -21.96
CA GLU A 123 -0.11 -0.98 -21.32
C GLU A 123 -0.23 -1.64 -19.93
N ILE A 124 0.69 -2.54 -19.60
CA ILE A 124 0.69 -3.27 -18.33
C ILE A 124 1.08 -2.34 -17.19
N ARG A 125 0.20 -2.17 -16.18
CA ARG A 125 0.55 -1.53 -14.92
C ARG A 125 1.41 -2.45 -14.06
N LYS A 126 2.44 -1.91 -13.43
CA LYS A 126 3.38 -2.66 -12.59
C LYS A 126 3.57 -1.99 -11.23
N THR A 127 3.47 -2.77 -10.18
CA THR A 127 3.83 -2.37 -8.81
C THR A 127 4.65 -3.47 -8.14
N LEU A 128 5.55 -3.06 -7.27
CA LEU A 128 6.27 -3.95 -6.38
C LEU A 128 5.69 -3.83 -4.98
N SER A 129 5.34 -4.94 -4.37
CA SER A 129 4.77 -4.98 -3.01
C SER A 129 5.63 -5.83 -2.10
N LEU A 130 5.61 -5.51 -0.81
CA LEU A 130 6.19 -6.34 0.24
C LEU A 130 5.47 -6.10 1.56
N ASN A 131 5.65 -7.04 2.49
CA ASN A 131 5.19 -6.93 3.86
C ASN A 131 6.34 -6.56 4.79
N ILE A 132 6.02 -5.86 5.89
CA ILE A 132 6.97 -5.40 6.90
C ILE A 132 6.46 -5.80 8.27
N ASP A 133 7.29 -6.50 9.04
CA ASP A 133 7.02 -6.81 10.42
C ASP A 133 7.95 -6.03 11.36
N VAL A 134 7.42 -5.60 12.49
CA VAL A 134 8.19 -4.97 13.56
C VAL A 134 8.63 -6.06 14.54
N ILE A 135 9.95 -6.26 14.66
CA ILE A 135 10.52 -7.25 15.57
C ILE A 135 10.69 -6.65 16.97
N GLU A 136 11.16 -5.41 17.02
CA GLU A 136 11.38 -4.65 18.25
C GLU A 136 10.94 -3.21 18.03
N ALA A 137 10.27 -2.62 19.01
CA ALA A 137 9.90 -1.21 19.01
C ALA A 137 10.12 -0.60 20.39
N GLN A 138 10.65 0.62 20.43
CA GLN A 138 10.83 1.43 21.62
C GLN A 138 10.36 2.85 21.33
N LEU A 139 9.48 3.38 22.18
CA LEU A 139 9.12 4.80 22.14
C LEU A 139 10.28 5.64 22.66
N LEU A 140 10.53 6.77 22.02
CA LEU A 140 11.58 7.75 22.40
C LEU A 140 11.05 8.76 23.40
#